data_4e52e47552e9bb1eaacf3140549f3c14
#
_entry.id   4e52e47552e9bb1eaacf3140549f3c14
#
_cell.length_a   1.000
_cell.length_b   1.000
_cell.length_c   1.000
_cell.angle_alpha   90.00
_cell.angle_beta   90.00
_cell.angle_gamma   90.00
#
_symmetry.space_group_name_H-M   'P 1'
#
loop_
_entity.id
_entity.type
_entity.pdbx_description
1 polymer ?
#
loop_
_entity_poly.entity_id
_entity_poly.type
_entity_poly.pdbx_seq_one_letter_code
_entity_poly.pdbx_strand_id
1 'polypeptide(L)'
;QIIDEYGEDSDEARVEVYGDFPKSGQDQFIAPHLVDDAMRRPQHKDMTAPVVIGVDPARGGADSTVIVVRRARDIVAIKRYRGDDTMTTVGHIIDAIEEYRPALTVIDEGGLGYGVLDRLTEQKYKVRGVNFGWKAKNPVMWGNKRAEMWGAMRDWLRSASLPQDRLLKADLI
;
A
#
# COMPACT_ATOMS: atom_id res chain seq x y z
N GLN A 1 -15.81 -5.17 29.01
CA GLN A 1 -14.35 -5.06 29.18
C GLN A 1 -13.59 -5.45 27.88
N ILE A 2 -13.81 -6.66 27.33
CA ILE A 2 -13.18 -7.09 26.06
C ILE A 2 -13.71 -6.27 24.87
N ILE A 3 -15.02 -6.06 24.78
CA ILE A 3 -15.65 -5.25 23.74
C ILE A 3 -15.19 -3.79 23.84
N ASP A 4 -15.02 -3.26 25.04
CA ASP A 4 -14.58 -1.88 25.27
C ASP A 4 -13.10 -1.69 24.89
N GLU A 5 -12.28 -2.74 25.05
CA GLU A 5 -10.83 -2.69 24.80
C GLU A 5 -10.48 -2.98 23.34
N TYR A 6 -11.14 -3.96 22.71
CA TYR A 6 -10.79 -4.46 21.38
C TYR A 6 -11.85 -4.16 20.30
N GLY A 7 -13.05 -3.76 20.70
CA GLY A 7 -14.19 -3.51 19.82
C GLY A 7 -15.10 -4.72 19.63
N GLU A 8 -16.37 -4.48 19.33
CA GLU A 8 -17.41 -5.51 19.19
C GLU A 8 -17.13 -6.51 18.04
N ASP A 9 -16.48 -6.06 16.98
CA ASP A 9 -16.15 -6.85 15.78
C ASP A 9 -14.74 -7.48 15.81
N SER A 10 -14.02 -7.36 16.95
CA SER A 10 -12.68 -7.96 17.10
C SER A 10 -12.75 -9.49 17.17
N ASP A 11 -11.63 -10.15 16.84
CA ASP A 11 -11.53 -11.60 17.01
C ASP A 11 -11.57 -12.01 18.47
N GLU A 12 -11.06 -11.17 19.37
CA GLU A 12 -11.13 -11.34 20.82
C GLU A 12 -12.59 -11.35 21.32
N ALA A 13 -13.41 -10.40 20.85
CA ALA A 13 -14.84 -10.38 21.18
C ALA A 13 -15.59 -11.58 20.62
N ARG A 14 -15.25 -12.00 19.38
CA ARG A 14 -15.88 -13.17 18.74
C ARG A 14 -15.59 -14.46 19.51
N VAL A 15 -14.33 -14.71 19.89
CA VAL A 15 -13.91 -15.93 20.56
C VAL A 15 -14.37 -15.93 22.04
N GLU A 16 -14.09 -14.85 22.77
CA GLU A 16 -14.25 -14.84 24.22
C GLU A 16 -15.65 -14.42 24.67
N VAL A 17 -16.34 -13.58 23.88
CA VAL A 17 -17.68 -13.11 24.24
C VAL A 17 -18.79 -13.91 23.52
N TYR A 18 -18.62 -14.15 22.22
CA TYR A 18 -19.65 -14.81 21.40
C TYR A 18 -19.42 -16.31 21.19
N GLY A 19 -18.20 -16.83 21.53
CA GLY A 19 -17.85 -18.24 21.34
C GLY A 19 -17.80 -18.65 19.87
N ASP A 20 -17.55 -17.70 18.97
CA ASP A 20 -17.51 -17.89 17.53
C ASP A 20 -16.06 -18.05 17.04
N PHE A 21 -15.87 -18.58 15.83
CA PHE A 21 -14.52 -18.67 15.26
C PHE A 21 -13.97 -17.28 14.93
N PRO A 22 -12.64 -17.04 15.13
CA PRO A 22 -12.01 -15.79 14.70
C PRO A 22 -12.17 -15.59 13.20
N LYS A 23 -12.29 -14.34 12.78
CA LYS A 23 -12.37 -13.98 11.35
C LYS A 23 -11.01 -14.07 10.65
N SER A 24 -9.93 -13.99 11.41
CA SER A 24 -8.54 -14.13 10.93
C SER A 24 -7.90 -15.43 11.42
N GLY A 25 -7.08 -16.07 10.59
CA GLY A 25 -6.13 -17.05 11.07
C GLY A 25 -5.15 -16.37 12.04
N GLN A 26 -4.74 -17.06 13.10
CA GLN A 26 -3.91 -16.50 14.18
C GLN A 26 -2.57 -15.88 13.73
N ASP A 27 -2.17 -16.06 12.45
CA ASP A 27 -0.86 -15.65 11.93
C ASP A 27 -0.91 -14.51 10.88
N GLN A 28 -2.10 -13.95 10.57
CA GLN A 28 -2.21 -12.90 9.57
C GLN A 28 -2.10 -11.51 10.17
N PHE A 29 -1.06 -10.76 9.73
CA PHE A 29 -0.81 -9.41 10.22
C PHE A 29 -1.91 -8.40 9.86
N ILE A 30 -2.53 -8.55 8.68
CA ILE A 30 -3.74 -7.82 8.26
C ILE A 30 -4.89 -8.82 8.22
N ALA A 31 -5.88 -8.63 9.08
CA ALA A 31 -7.05 -9.50 9.10
C ALA A 31 -7.84 -9.40 7.79
N PRO A 32 -8.25 -10.51 7.16
CA PRO A 32 -8.95 -10.53 5.88
C PRO A 32 -10.18 -9.64 5.81
N HIS A 33 -10.94 -9.56 6.91
CA HIS A 33 -12.14 -8.72 6.97
C HIS A 33 -11.84 -7.23 6.78
N LEU A 34 -10.67 -6.72 7.25
CA LEU A 34 -10.28 -5.32 7.02
C LEU A 34 -10.12 -5.01 5.53
N VAL A 35 -9.55 -5.96 4.77
CA VAL A 35 -9.39 -5.83 3.32
C VAL A 35 -10.74 -5.92 2.62
N ASP A 36 -11.59 -6.89 3.02
CA ASP A 36 -12.93 -7.06 2.45
C ASP A 36 -13.83 -5.84 2.72
N ASP A 37 -13.76 -5.27 3.92
CA ASP A 37 -14.50 -4.06 4.26
C ASP A 37 -14.01 -2.84 3.46
N ALA A 38 -12.69 -2.69 3.31
CA ALA A 38 -12.11 -1.64 2.49
C ALA A 38 -12.50 -1.77 1.02
N MET A 39 -12.62 -3.00 0.48
CA MET A 39 -13.06 -3.25 -0.89
C MET A 39 -14.57 -3.03 -1.08
N ARG A 40 -15.39 -3.25 -0.05
CA ARG A 40 -16.83 -2.96 -0.10
C ARG A 40 -17.16 -1.49 0.10
N ARG A 41 -16.24 -0.73 0.71
CA ARG A 41 -16.47 0.68 1.03
C ARG A 41 -16.49 1.53 -0.24
N PRO A 42 -17.52 2.38 -0.44
CA PRO A 42 -17.55 3.32 -1.55
C PRO A 42 -16.41 4.34 -1.40
N GLN A 43 -15.91 4.83 -2.54
CA GLN A 43 -14.91 5.89 -2.54
C GLN A 43 -15.43 7.15 -1.85
N HIS A 44 -14.60 7.81 -1.05
CA HIS A 44 -14.90 9.07 -0.38
C HIS A 44 -14.95 10.25 -1.36
N LYS A 45 -14.21 10.15 -2.50
CA LYS A 45 -14.15 11.17 -3.57
C LYS A 45 -13.74 12.55 -3.08
N ASP A 46 -12.83 12.61 -2.11
CA ASP A 46 -12.25 13.89 -1.67
C ASP A 46 -11.32 14.44 -2.75
N MET A 47 -11.87 15.27 -3.63
CA MET A 47 -11.15 15.88 -4.75
C MET A 47 -10.17 16.98 -4.30
N THR A 48 -10.24 17.45 -3.05
CA THR A 48 -9.35 18.48 -2.49
C THR A 48 -8.05 17.87 -1.94
N ALA A 49 -8.08 16.59 -1.59
CA ALA A 49 -6.90 15.89 -1.06
C ALA A 49 -5.82 15.70 -2.13
N PRO A 50 -4.55 15.84 -1.76
CA PRO A 50 -3.44 15.62 -2.67
C PRO A 50 -3.36 14.16 -3.13
N VAL A 51 -2.95 13.98 -4.38
CA VAL A 51 -2.62 12.66 -4.92
C VAL A 51 -1.22 12.27 -4.49
N VAL A 52 -1.06 10.99 -4.15
CA VAL A 52 0.24 10.36 -3.89
C VAL A 52 0.34 9.12 -4.78
N ILE A 53 1.49 8.94 -5.42
CA ILE A 53 1.81 7.74 -6.19
C ILE A 53 2.84 6.91 -5.42
N GLY A 54 2.59 5.62 -5.30
CA GLY A 54 3.56 4.62 -4.85
C GLY A 54 3.97 3.72 -6.01
N VAL A 55 5.26 3.44 -6.12
CA VAL A 55 5.82 2.61 -7.19
C VAL A 55 6.69 1.52 -6.60
N ASP A 56 6.43 0.30 -7.02
CA ASP A 56 7.28 -0.88 -6.81
C ASP A 56 7.82 -1.34 -8.17
N PRO A 57 9.06 -0.97 -8.53
CA PRO A 57 9.63 -1.32 -9.82
C PRO A 57 10.10 -2.77 -9.83
N ALA A 58 9.67 -3.55 -10.81
CA ALA A 58 10.18 -4.89 -11.06
C ALA A 58 11.03 -4.93 -12.35
N ARG A 59 12.06 -5.77 -12.34
CA ARG A 59 12.85 -6.07 -13.55
C ARG A 59 12.24 -7.23 -14.28
N GLY A 60 12.18 -7.16 -15.59
CA GLY A 60 11.59 -8.15 -16.49
C GLY A 60 11.64 -9.59 -16.02
N GLY A 61 10.63 -10.37 -16.32
CA GLY A 61 10.42 -11.72 -15.84
C GLY A 61 8.98 -11.95 -15.38
N ALA A 62 8.79 -12.72 -14.30
CA ALA A 62 7.47 -13.04 -13.76
C ALA A 62 6.85 -11.89 -12.96
N ASP A 63 7.67 -11.05 -12.35
CA ASP A 63 7.24 -9.94 -11.50
C ASP A 63 6.73 -8.75 -12.34
N SER A 64 5.86 -7.95 -11.74
CA SER A 64 5.27 -6.78 -12.37
C SER A 64 5.70 -5.50 -11.66
N THR A 65 6.07 -4.47 -12.42
CA THR A 65 6.10 -3.11 -11.89
C THR A 65 4.68 -2.70 -11.52
N VAL A 66 4.47 -2.23 -10.31
CA VAL A 66 3.16 -1.80 -9.82
C VAL A 66 3.20 -0.31 -9.49
N ILE A 67 2.25 0.44 -10.04
CA ILE A 67 2.02 1.85 -9.75
C ILE A 67 0.65 1.98 -9.09
N VAL A 68 0.63 2.45 -7.85
CA VAL A 68 -0.59 2.68 -7.07
C VAL A 68 -0.83 4.17 -6.92
N VAL A 69 -2.00 4.63 -7.30
CA VAL A 69 -2.41 6.03 -7.17
C VAL A 69 -3.42 6.14 -6.04
N ARG A 70 -3.10 6.94 -5.04
CA ARG A 70 -3.91 7.17 -3.84
C ARG A 70 -4.31 8.64 -3.72
N ARG A 71 -5.57 8.89 -3.36
CA ARG A 71 -6.06 10.20 -2.95
C ARG A 71 -6.76 10.07 -1.60
N ALA A 72 -6.27 10.73 -0.57
CA ALA A 72 -6.76 10.59 0.81
C ALA A 72 -6.90 9.11 1.24
N ARG A 73 -8.12 8.63 1.39
CA ARG A 73 -8.47 7.27 1.79
C ARG A 73 -8.82 6.35 0.63
N ASP A 74 -8.75 6.84 -0.62
CA ASP A 74 -9.14 6.08 -1.81
C ASP A 74 -7.91 5.64 -2.61
N ILE A 75 -7.85 4.36 -2.97
CA ILE A 75 -7.02 3.92 -4.09
C ILE A 75 -7.80 4.16 -5.37
N VAL A 76 -7.35 5.13 -6.16
CA VAL A 76 -8.04 5.59 -7.37
C VAL A 76 -7.60 4.84 -8.63
N ALA A 77 -6.38 4.30 -8.64
CA ALA A 77 -5.88 3.47 -9.72
C ALA A 77 -4.77 2.53 -9.26
N ILE A 78 -4.67 1.38 -9.91
CA ILE A 78 -3.54 0.45 -9.82
C ILE A 78 -3.18 0.07 -11.26
N LYS A 79 -1.94 0.36 -11.65
CA LYS A 79 -1.40 0.00 -12.96
C LYS A 79 -0.32 -1.06 -12.75
N ARG A 80 -0.32 -2.09 -13.58
CA ARG A 80 0.64 -3.19 -13.53
C ARG A 80 1.25 -3.40 -14.91
N TYR A 81 2.57 -3.47 -14.93
CA TYR A 81 3.36 -3.64 -16.16
C TYR A 81 4.32 -4.80 -15.97
N ARG A 82 4.42 -5.67 -16.96
CA ARG A 82 5.24 -6.88 -16.89
C ARG A 82 6.22 -6.95 -18.04
N GLY A 83 7.44 -7.40 -17.73
CA GLY A 83 8.47 -7.64 -18.75
C GLY A 83 9.20 -6.41 -19.25
N ASP A 84 8.99 -5.25 -18.62
CA ASP A 84 9.59 -3.99 -19.06
C ASP A 84 11.04 -3.86 -18.61
N ASP A 85 11.82 -3.14 -19.40
CA ASP A 85 13.13 -2.65 -18.98
C ASP A 85 13.02 -1.41 -18.09
N THR A 86 14.15 -0.99 -17.53
CA THR A 86 14.21 0.16 -16.62
C THR A 86 13.72 1.46 -17.27
N MET A 87 14.03 1.67 -18.56
CA MET A 87 13.68 2.92 -19.24
C MET A 87 12.19 2.96 -19.58
N THR A 88 11.62 1.83 -19.98
CA THR A 88 10.17 1.66 -20.19
C THR A 88 9.41 1.87 -18.87
N THR A 89 9.93 1.29 -17.77
CA THR A 89 9.37 1.51 -16.42
C THR A 89 9.38 3.01 -16.06
N VAL A 90 10.48 3.73 -16.31
CA VAL A 90 10.56 5.18 -16.10
C VAL A 90 9.49 5.91 -16.93
N GLY A 91 9.28 5.52 -18.19
CA GLY A 91 8.22 6.07 -19.03
C GLY A 91 6.83 5.92 -18.42
N HIS A 92 6.47 4.72 -17.95
CA HIS A 92 5.17 4.48 -17.29
C HIS A 92 4.98 5.32 -16.03
N ILE A 93 6.05 5.55 -15.25
CA ILE A 93 5.98 6.40 -14.06
C ILE A 93 5.76 7.85 -14.45
N ILE A 94 6.45 8.33 -15.51
CA ILE A 94 6.26 9.69 -16.05
C ILE A 94 4.83 9.88 -16.51
N ASP A 95 4.28 8.95 -17.29
CA ASP A 95 2.89 8.99 -17.75
C ASP A 95 1.91 9.09 -16.58
N ALA A 96 2.14 8.31 -15.51
CA ALA A 96 1.32 8.38 -14.30
C ALA A 96 1.46 9.73 -13.57
N ILE A 97 2.67 10.29 -13.49
CA ILE A 97 2.91 11.61 -12.90
C ILE A 97 2.18 12.70 -13.69
N GLU A 98 2.24 12.66 -15.00
CA GLU A 98 1.59 13.65 -15.87
C GLU A 98 0.06 13.52 -15.83
N GLU A 99 -0.47 12.29 -15.80
CA GLU A 99 -1.92 12.03 -15.72
C GLU A 99 -2.52 12.48 -14.38
N TYR A 100 -1.89 12.11 -13.26
CA TYR A 100 -2.47 12.31 -11.92
C TYR A 100 -1.95 13.54 -11.19
N ARG A 101 -0.86 14.16 -11.64
CA ARG A 101 -0.21 15.35 -11.05
C ARG A 101 -0.04 15.23 -9.54
N PRO A 102 0.68 14.22 -9.04
CA PRO A 102 0.79 13.93 -7.62
C PRO A 102 1.57 15.02 -6.88
N ALA A 103 1.21 15.25 -5.61
CA ALA A 103 2.02 16.05 -4.70
C ALA A 103 3.32 15.34 -4.31
N LEU A 104 3.33 14.01 -4.35
CA LEU A 104 4.49 13.16 -4.05
C LEU A 104 4.40 11.85 -4.82
N THR A 105 5.53 11.44 -5.41
CA THR A 105 5.75 10.09 -5.93
C THR A 105 6.81 9.40 -5.08
N VAL A 106 6.48 8.22 -4.55
CA VAL A 106 7.37 7.41 -3.71
C VAL A 106 7.73 6.14 -4.48
N ILE A 107 9.00 5.80 -4.49
CA ILE A 107 9.54 4.63 -5.21
C ILE A 107 10.25 3.73 -4.22
N ASP A 108 9.96 2.42 -4.26
CA ASP A 108 10.82 1.46 -3.57
C ASP A 108 12.20 1.51 -4.21
N GLU A 109 13.19 1.95 -3.44
CA GLU A 109 14.57 2.08 -3.92
C GLU A 109 15.38 0.78 -3.81
N GLY A 110 14.76 -0.34 -3.40
CA GLY A 110 15.39 -1.65 -3.41
C GLY A 110 15.78 -2.09 -4.83
N GLY A 111 16.96 -2.70 -4.98
CA GLY A 111 17.36 -3.30 -6.25
C GLY A 111 17.29 -2.35 -7.46
N LEU A 112 16.34 -2.58 -8.36
CA LEU A 112 16.15 -1.80 -9.58
C LEU A 112 15.67 -0.36 -9.31
N GLY A 113 15.00 -0.13 -8.19
CA GLY A 113 14.43 1.17 -7.85
C GLY A 113 15.46 2.30 -7.79
N TYR A 114 16.71 2.01 -7.46
CA TYR A 114 17.78 3.01 -7.51
C TYR A 114 17.95 3.60 -8.91
N GLY A 115 18.05 2.76 -9.94
CA GLY A 115 18.22 3.24 -11.33
C GLY A 115 17.01 4.02 -11.85
N VAL A 116 15.80 3.62 -11.44
CA VAL A 116 14.56 4.34 -11.74
C VAL A 116 14.53 5.71 -11.05
N LEU A 117 14.88 5.74 -9.75
CA LEU A 117 14.92 6.95 -8.95
C LEU A 117 15.94 7.97 -9.49
N ASP A 118 17.15 7.50 -9.81
CA ASP A 118 18.23 8.33 -10.37
C ASP A 118 17.78 8.95 -11.70
N ARG A 119 17.19 8.16 -12.58
CA ARG A 119 16.75 8.65 -13.91
C ARG A 119 15.63 9.68 -13.79
N LEU A 120 14.64 9.48 -12.92
CA LEU A 120 13.58 10.44 -12.68
C LEU A 120 14.09 11.74 -12.03
N THR A 121 15.08 11.61 -11.13
CA THR A 121 15.73 12.75 -10.48
C THR A 121 16.53 13.57 -11.49
N GLU A 122 17.30 12.92 -12.38
CA GLU A 122 18.01 13.56 -13.49
C GLU A 122 17.07 14.37 -14.39
N GLN A 123 15.88 13.81 -14.66
CA GLN A 123 14.81 14.48 -15.43
C GLN A 123 14.02 15.51 -14.62
N LYS A 124 14.44 15.80 -13.38
CA LYS A 124 13.85 16.80 -12.47
C LYS A 124 12.41 16.49 -12.01
N TYR A 125 11.99 15.25 -12.06
CA TYR A 125 10.73 14.84 -11.44
C TYR A 125 10.87 14.82 -9.91
N LYS A 126 9.81 15.27 -9.22
CA LYS A 126 9.77 15.27 -7.75
C LYS A 126 9.43 13.87 -7.22
N VAL A 127 10.44 13.07 -6.99
CA VAL A 127 10.33 11.70 -6.51
C VAL A 127 11.08 11.52 -5.19
N ARG A 128 10.72 10.49 -4.42
CA ARG A 128 11.38 10.10 -3.17
C ARG A 128 11.55 8.59 -3.13
N GLY A 129 12.78 8.14 -2.90
CA GLY A 129 13.07 6.74 -2.58
C GLY A 129 12.65 6.37 -1.16
N VAL A 130 12.26 5.13 -0.97
CA VAL A 130 12.03 4.51 0.35
C VAL A 130 12.66 3.14 0.34
N ASN A 131 13.56 2.91 1.30
CA ASN A 131 14.16 1.60 1.50
C ASN A 131 13.48 0.89 2.68
N PHE A 132 12.95 -0.28 2.44
CA PHE A 132 12.26 -1.08 3.45
C PHE A 132 13.17 -1.57 4.59
N GLY A 133 14.49 -1.62 4.36
CA GLY A 133 15.49 -1.95 5.36
C GLY A 133 15.85 -0.82 6.33
N TRP A 134 15.41 0.41 6.08
CA TRP A 134 15.69 1.53 6.99
C TRP A 134 15.11 1.27 8.40
N LYS A 135 15.69 1.98 9.37
CA LYS A 135 15.14 2.00 10.73
C LYS A 135 13.72 2.57 10.72
N ALA A 136 12.85 1.98 11.52
CA ALA A 136 11.53 2.55 11.78
C ALA A 136 11.64 3.91 12.45
N LYS A 137 10.67 4.79 12.25
CA LYS A 137 10.57 6.05 13.01
C LYS A 137 10.30 5.80 14.50
N ASN A 138 9.52 4.75 14.78
CA ASN A 138 9.28 4.27 16.15
C ASN A 138 9.94 2.89 16.33
N PRO A 139 11.24 2.83 16.70
CA PRO A 139 11.97 1.56 16.83
C PRO A 139 11.56 0.74 18.06
N VAL A 140 10.80 1.31 18.99
CA VAL A 140 10.23 0.58 20.13
C VAL A 140 9.08 -0.32 19.67
N MET A 141 8.30 0.15 18.69
CA MET A 141 7.13 -0.58 18.19
C MET A 141 7.47 -1.44 16.96
N TRP A 142 8.41 -1.01 16.12
CA TRP A 142 8.69 -1.62 14.82
C TRP A 142 10.17 -1.92 14.61
N GLY A 143 10.50 -3.14 14.22
CA GLY A 143 11.89 -3.55 14.00
C GLY A 143 12.58 -2.86 12.81
N ASN A 144 11.83 -2.48 11.79
CA ASN A 144 12.33 -1.80 10.60
C ASN A 144 11.23 -1.01 9.88
N LYS A 145 11.60 -0.31 8.80
CA LYS A 145 10.68 0.51 8.01
C LYS A 145 9.57 -0.33 7.36
N ARG A 146 9.87 -1.54 6.90
CA ARG A 146 8.85 -2.45 6.33
C ARG A 146 7.74 -2.75 7.33
N ALA A 147 8.11 -3.17 8.54
CA ALA A 147 7.14 -3.46 9.60
C ALA A 147 6.29 -2.24 9.97
N GLU A 148 6.91 -1.06 10.06
CA GLU A 148 6.21 0.21 10.30
C GLU A 148 5.20 0.53 9.18
N MET A 149 5.58 0.33 7.92
CA MET A 149 4.71 0.58 6.76
C MET A 149 3.52 -0.39 6.72
N TRP A 150 3.74 -1.67 7.02
CA TRP A 150 2.67 -2.66 7.13
C TRP A 150 1.71 -2.32 8.28
N GLY A 151 2.21 -1.89 9.44
CA GLY A 151 1.39 -1.42 10.55
C GLY A 151 0.54 -0.21 10.16
N ALA A 152 1.15 0.78 9.51
CA ALA A 152 0.44 1.95 9.00
C ALA A 152 -0.62 1.57 7.94
N MET A 153 -0.34 0.59 7.07
CA MET A 153 -1.30 0.07 6.08
C MET A 153 -2.49 -0.60 6.76
N ARG A 154 -2.26 -1.47 7.74
CA ARG A 154 -3.32 -2.12 8.53
C ARG A 154 -4.26 -1.08 9.15
N ASP A 155 -3.70 -0.05 9.80
CA ASP A 155 -4.49 0.99 10.46
C ASP A 155 -5.23 1.87 9.43
N TRP A 156 -4.61 2.13 8.27
CA TRP A 156 -5.22 2.88 7.17
C TRP A 156 -6.41 2.15 6.56
N LEU A 157 -6.37 0.80 6.45
CA LEU A 157 -7.44 -0.03 5.90
C LEU A 157 -8.77 0.10 6.66
N ARG A 158 -8.74 0.44 7.95
CA ARG A 158 -9.97 0.61 8.76
C ARG A 158 -10.94 1.63 8.17
N SER A 159 -10.46 2.59 7.41
CA SER A 159 -11.29 3.64 6.77
C SER A 159 -10.99 3.85 5.28
N ALA A 160 -10.15 3.02 4.68
CA ALA A 160 -9.79 3.11 3.28
C ALA A 160 -10.87 2.56 2.36
N SER A 161 -10.87 3.02 1.10
CA SER A 161 -11.60 2.41 0.01
C SER A 161 -10.62 1.83 -1.02
N LEU A 162 -10.75 0.53 -1.28
CA LEU A 162 -9.94 -0.22 -2.22
C LEU A 162 -10.77 -0.64 -3.44
N PRO A 163 -10.15 -0.77 -4.63
CA PRO A 163 -10.81 -1.39 -5.78
C PRO A 163 -11.04 -2.89 -5.52
N GLN A 164 -12.02 -3.47 -6.21
CA GLN A 164 -12.27 -4.90 -6.23
C GLN A 164 -11.19 -5.62 -7.05
N ASP A 165 -10.02 -5.82 -6.45
CA ASP A 165 -8.82 -6.37 -7.10
C ASP A 165 -8.34 -7.62 -6.34
N ARG A 166 -8.45 -8.78 -6.99
CA ARG A 166 -8.11 -10.07 -6.38
C ARG A 166 -6.62 -10.23 -6.08
N LEU A 167 -5.76 -9.65 -6.92
CA LEU A 167 -4.30 -9.71 -6.71
C LEU A 167 -3.93 -8.85 -5.51
N LEU A 168 -4.43 -7.62 -5.44
CA LEU A 168 -4.23 -6.76 -4.27
C LEU A 168 -4.72 -7.43 -2.98
N LYS A 169 -5.87 -8.10 -3.03
CA LYS A 169 -6.36 -8.84 -1.85
C LYS A 169 -5.39 -9.93 -1.43
N ALA A 170 -4.91 -10.73 -2.38
CA ALA A 170 -3.98 -11.83 -2.09
C ALA A 170 -2.62 -11.33 -1.53
N ASP A 171 -2.18 -10.14 -1.93
CA ASP A 171 -0.93 -9.54 -1.46
C ASP A 171 -1.05 -8.93 -0.04
N LEU A 172 -2.29 -8.63 0.42
CA LEU A 172 -2.54 -7.98 1.69
C LEU A 172 -2.84 -8.94 2.85
N ILE A 173 -3.23 -10.21 2.56
CA ILE A 173 -3.66 -11.22 3.56
C ILE A 173 -2.77 -12.43 3.66
#